data_6f84cea88f112f7e291a09ee7bc66855
#
_entry.id   6f84cea88f112f7e291a09ee7bc66855
#
_cell.length_a   1.000
_cell.length_b   1.000
_cell.length_c   1.000
_cell.angle_alpha   90.00
_cell.angle_beta   90.00
_cell.angle_gamma   90.00
#
_symmetry.space_group_name_H-M   'P 1'
#
loop_
_entity.id
_entity.type
_entity.pdbx_description
1 polymer ?
#
loop_
_entity_poly.entity_id
_entity_poly.type
_entity_poly.pdbx_seq_one_letter_code
_entity_poly.pdbx_strand_id
1 'polypeptide(L)'
;MIYLVLVPILVFFFLKDRAMISRWVISYLPRERTLITRVAHEMNRQIANYIRGKVIEIVICGGVTYIAFVALGLNYAALLALLVGVSVVVPYVGAVVVTVPVALIALFQWGWSDQFIYLMAVYGIIQTLDGNVLVPLLFSGAVNLHPVAIICAVLLFGGLWGFWGIFFAIPLATLFKAVLDAWPRKDPVVAPLL
;
A
#
# COMPACT_ATOMS: atom_id res chain seq x y z
N MET A 1 5.19 -0.40 25.56
CA MET A 1 5.52 0.93 26.16
C MET A 1 6.85 1.49 25.62
N ILE A 2 7.96 0.75 25.66
CA ILE A 2 9.29 1.24 25.21
C ILE A 2 9.27 1.74 23.77
N TYR A 3 8.65 1.03 22.84
CA TYR A 3 8.57 1.44 21.43
C TYR A 3 7.83 2.76 21.19
N LEU A 4 6.83 3.08 22.03
CA LEU A 4 6.05 4.32 21.92
C LEU A 4 6.92 5.57 22.16
N VAL A 5 7.95 5.45 22.98
CA VAL A 5 8.90 6.54 23.27
C VAL A 5 10.12 6.46 22.35
N LEU A 6 10.65 5.26 22.12
CA LEU A 6 11.90 5.06 21.38
C LEU A 6 11.73 5.35 19.89
N VAL A 7 10.60 5.00 19.27
CA VAL A 7 10.37 5.24 17.84
C VAL A 7 10.31 6.72 17.49
N PRO A 8 9.53 7.59 18.18
CA PRO A 8 9.56 9.03 17.92
C PRO A 8 10.94 9.65 18.10
N ILE A 9 11.70 9.22 19.12
CA ILE A 9 13.06 9.70 19.36
C ILE A 9 13.99 9.29 18.21
N LEU A 10 13.94 8.05 17.76
CA LEU A 10 14.73 7.60 16.62
C LEU A 10 14.36 8.34 15.34
N VAL A 11 13.07 8.55 15.06
CA VAL A 11 12.61 9.32 13.90
C VAL A 11 13.15 10.75 13.97
N PHE A 12 13.07 11.39 15.14
CA PHE A 12 13.62 12.73 15.33
C PHE A 12 15.11 12.78 15.00
N PHE A 13 15.94 11.87 15.53
CA PHE A 13 17.38 11.84 15.26
C PHE A 13 17.68 11.48 13.80
N PHE A 14 16.96 10.55 13.18
CA PHE A 14 17.11 10.24 11.77
C PHE A 14 16.82 11.45 10.87
N LEU A 15 15.81 12.24 11.19
CA LEU A 15 15.47 13.45 10.44
C LEU A 15 16.48 14.57 10.67
N LYS A 16 16.90 14.76 11.93
CA LYS A 16 17.86 15.79 12.33
C LYS A 16 19.24 15.54 11.71
N ASP A 17 19.73 14.31 11.85
CA ASP A 17 21.10 13.94 11.48
C ASP A 17 21.20 13.27 10.10
N ARG A 18 20.12 13.37 9.28
CA ARG A 18 20.02 12.72 7.97
C ARG A 18 21.26 12.88 7.08
N ALA A 19 21.85 14.07 7.07
CA ALA A 19 23.02 14.37 6.22
C ALA A 19 24.29 13.69 6.75
N MET A 20 24.45 13.57 8.06
CA MET A 20 25.56 12.88 8.69
C MET A 20 25.45 11.37 8.50
N ILE A 21 24.26 10.81 8.77
CA ILE A 21 23.96 9.38 8.60
C ILE A 21 24.14 8.97 7.13
N SER A 22 23.60 9.79 6.19
CA SER A 22 23.75 9.53 4.76
C SER A 22 25.22 9.50 4.33
N ARG A 23 26.03 10.47 4.77
CA ARG A 23 27.49 10.49 4.48
C ARG A 23 28.21 9.29 5.07
N TRP A 24 27.85 8.91 6.29
CA TRP A 24 28.42 7.73 6.94
C TRP A 24 28.09 6.44 6.17
N VAL A 25 26.85 6.20 5.82
CA VAL A 25 26.44 5.05 4.99
C VAL A 25 27.16 5.07 3.64
N ILE A 26 27.22 6.24 2.99
CA ILE A 26 27.89 6.41 1.71
C ILE A 26 29.39 6.10 1.78
N SER A 27 30.05 6.29 2.93
CA SER A 27 31.48 6.00 3.07
C SER A 27 31.84 4.52 2.96
N TYR A 28 30.88 3.62 3.23
CA TYR A 28 31.04 2.16 3.09
C TYR A 28 30.73 1.64 1.69
N LEU A 29 30.17 2.45 0.81
CA LEU A 29 29.76 2.06 -0.53
C LEU A 29 30.93 2.16 -1.52
N PRO A 30 30.99 1.27 -2.55
CA PRO A 30 32.02 1.32 -3.60
C PRO A 30 32.11 2.69 -4.27
N ARG A 31 33.27 3.02 -4.86
CA ARG A 31 33.47 4.28 -5.58
C ARG A 31 32.58 4.42 -6.82
N GLU A 32 32.29 3.33 -7.52
CA GLU A 32 31.35 3.30 -8.63
C GLU A 32 29.92 3.12 -8.12
N ARG A 33 29.17 4.22 -8.05
CA ARG A 33 27.88 4.30 -7.35
C ARG A 33 26.68 4.52 -8.29
N THR A 34 26.90 4.48 -9.60
CA THR A 34 25.89 4.86 -10.58
C THR A 34 24.60 4.04 -10.41
N LEU A 35 24.70 2.73 -10.24
CA LEU A 35 23.55 1.85 -10.01
C LEU A 35 22.88 2.13 -8.65
N ILE A 36 23.65 2.21 -7.57
CA ILE A 36 23.15 2.41 -6.22
C ILE A 36 22.42 3.75 -6.10
N THR A 37 23.00 4.81 -6.66
CA THR A 37 22.41 6.15 -6.65
C THR A 37 21.12 6.19 -7.47
N ARG A 38 21.09 5.53 -8.64
CA ARG A 38 19.90 5.43 -9.49
C ARG A 38 18.78 4.67 -8.77
N VAL A 39 19.09 3.51 -8.18
CA VAL A 39 18.13 2.70 -7.43
C VAL A 39 17.61 3.46 -6.20
N ALA A 40 18.49 4.12 -5.44
CA ALA A 40 18.08 4.90 -4.27
C ALA A 40 17.18 6.09 -4.64
N HIS A 41 17.46 6.79 -5.74
CA HIS A 41 16.63 7.90 -6.22
C HIS A 41 15.25 7.40 -6.70
N GLU A 42 15.23 6.31 -7.45
CA GLU A 42 13.99 5.68 -7.91
C GLU A 42 13.13 5.20 -6.74
N MET A 43 13.75 4.56 -5.74
CA MET A 43 13.08 4.12 -4.51
C MET A 43 12.46 5.28 -3.73
N ASN A 44 13.22 6.37 -3.54
CA ASN A 44 12.69 7.54 -2.82
C ASN A 44 11.48 8.14 -3.55
N ARG A 45 11.51 8.20 -4.87
CA ARG A 45 10.39 8.65 -5.69
C ARG A 45 9.18 7.72 -5.58
N GLN A 46 9.41 6.42 -5.68
CA GLN A 46 8.32 5.42 -5.61
C GLN A 46 7.68 5.37 -4.24
N ILE A 47 8.47 5.39 -3.15
CA ILE A 47 7.93 5.43 -1.79
C ILE A 47 7.11 6.70 -1.55
N ALA A 48 7.62 7.86 -1.99
CA ALA A 48 6.90 9.12 -1.84
C ALA A 48 5.56 9.11 -2.60
N ASN A 49 5.58 8.63 -3.84
CA ASN A 49 4.36 8.51 -4.66
C ASN A 49 3.38 7.49 -4.06
N TYR A 50 3.88 6.36 -3.56
CA TYR A 50 3.06 5.35 -2.90
C TYR A 50 2.36 5.90 -1.66
N ILE A 51 3.10 6.56 -0.77
CA ILE A 51 2.52 7.16 0.45
C ILE A 51 1.46 8.21 0.10
N ARG A 52 1.74 9.10 -0.87
CA ARG A 52 0.77 10.08 -1.33
C ARG A 52 -0.48 9.41 -1.91
N GLY A 53 -0.29 8.40 -2.77
CA GLY A 53 -1.38 7.63 -3.35
C GLY A 53 -2.23 6.96 -2.26
N LYS A 54 -1.61 6.35 -1.25
CA LYS A 54 -2.34 5.72 -0.12
C LYS A 54 -3.12 6.72 0.72
N VAL A 55 -2.57 7.90 1.00
CA VAL A 55 -3.32 8.95 1.71
C VAL A 55 -4.54 9.40 0.91
N ILE A 56 -4.39 9.61 -0.40
CA ILE A 56 -5.50 9.99 -1.28
C ILE A 56 -6.54 8.88 -1.35
N GLU A 57 -6.14 7.62 -1.50
CA GLU A 57 -7.01 6.44 -1.52
C GLU A 57 -7.83 6.33 -0.23
N ILE A 58 -7.21 6.48 0.94
CA ILE A 58 -7.87 6.47 2.25
C ILE A 58 -8.97 7.55 2.31
N VAL A 59 -8.62 8.77 1.89
CA VAL A 59 -9.56 9.90 1.94
C VAL A 59 -10.73 9.72 0.96
N ILE A 60 -10.45 9.30 -0.27
CA ILE A 60 -11.51 9.10 -1.28
C ILE A 60 -12.38 7.91 -0.91
N CYS A 61 -11.79 6.74 -0.66
CA CYS A 61 -12.53 5.52 -0.34
C CYS A 61 -13.35 5.70 0.96
N GLY A 62 -12.72 6.23 2.01
CA GLY A 62 -13.40 6.53 3.27
C GLY A 62 -14.51 7.59 3.10
N GLY A 63 -14.25 8.67 2.36
CA GLY A 63 -15.21 9.73 2.11
C GLY A 63 -16.44 9.28 1.31
N VAL A 64 -16.21 8.55 0.21
CA VAL A 64 -17.32 7.99 -0.61
C VAL A 64 -18.14 6.99 0.19
N THR A 65 -17.47 6.11 0.96
CA THR A 65 -18.15 5.15 1.83
C THR A 65 -18.96 5.86 2.92
N TYR A 66 -18.42 6.92 3.51
CA TYR A 66 -19.14 7.73 4.51
C TYR A 66 -20.43 8.32 3.95
N ILE A 67 -20.32 8.96 2.78
CA ILE A 67 -21.51 9.56 2.11
C ILE A 67 -22.54 8.48 1.81
N ALA A 68 -22.13 7.33 1.29
CA ALA A 68 -23.04 6.22 0.99
C ALA A 68 -23.71 5.66 2.25
N PHE A 69 -22.97 5.43 3.33
CA PHE A 69 -23.51 4.89 4.56
C PHE A 69 -24.47 5.86 5.26
N VAL A 70 -24.15 7.17 5.26
CA VAL A 70 -25.06 8.21 5.79
C VAL A 70 -26.35 8.30 4.95
N ALA A 71 -26.23 8.30 3.62
CA ALA A 71 -27.38 8.37 2.72
C ALA A 71 -28.33 7.16 2.87
N LEU A 72 -27.76 5.99 3.18
CA LEU A 72 -28.52 4.77 3.43
C LEU A 72 -29.02 4.63 4.89
N GLY A 73 -28.63 5.54 5.78
CA GLY A 73 -29.05 5.53 7.17
C GLY A 73 -28.40 4.44 8.04
N LEU A 74 -27.18 3.99 7.69
CA LEU A 74 -26.45 3.01 8.48
C LEU A 74 -25.97 3.61 9.79
N ASN A 75 -26.23 2.91 10.91
CA ASN A 75 -25.70 3.29 12.21
C ASN A 75 -24.17 3.19 12.23
N TYR A 76 -23.52 4.07 12.98
CA TYR A 76 -22.06 4.15 13.06
C TYR A 76 -21.38 4.41 11.71
N ALA A 77 -22.06 5.05 10.75
CA ALA A 77 -21.56 5.32 9.41
C ALA A 77 -20.15 5.94 9.42
N ALA A 78 -19.89 6.92 10.27
CA ALA A 78 -18.59 7.59 10.36
C ALA A 78 -17.46 6.64 10.80
N LEU A 79 -17.74 5.82 11.83
CA LEU A 79 -16.77 4.85 12.35
C LEU A 79 -16.46 3.78 11.30
N LEU A 80 -17.50 3.21 10.68
CA LEU A 80 -17.35 2.18 9.65
C LEU A 80 -16.64 2.71 8.40
N ALA A 81 -16.98 3.91 7.96
CA ALA A 81 -16.31 4.54 6.83
C ALA A 81 -14.83 4.85 7.11
N LEU A 82 -14.50 5.28 8.33
CA LEU A 82 -13.12 5.45 8.77
C LEU A 82 -12.37 4.10 8.74
N LEU A 83 -12.97 3.03 9.26
CA LEU A 83 -12.38 1.68 9.22
C LEU A 83 -12.18 1.21 7.78
N VAL A 84 -13.15 1.43 6.89
CA VAL A 84 -13.03 1.13 5.46
C VAL A 84 -11.89 1.91 4.84
N GLY A 85 -11.83 3.23 5.05
CA GLY A 85 -10.76 4.06 4.53
C GLY A 85 -9.38 3.62 5.03
N VAL A 86 -9.22 3.33 6.32
CA VAL A 86 -7.94 2.86 6.87
C VAL A 86 -7.60 1.44 6.38
N SER A 87 -8.60 0.59 6.15
CA SER A 87 -8.38 -0.79 5.73
C SER A 87 -7.69 -0.93 4.37
N VAL A 88 -7.84 0.06 3.47
CA VAL A 88 -7.19 0.05 2.14
C VAL A 88 -5.66 0.08 2.22
N VAL A 89 -5.10 0.40 3.39
CA VAL A 89 -3.66 0.31 3.67
C VAL A 89 -3.14 -1.10 3.41
N VAL A 90 -3.94 -2.11 3.74
CA VAL A 90 -3.58 -3.53 3.54
C VAL A 90 -4.28 -4.05 2.28
N PRO A 91 -3.57 -4.18 1.14
CA PRO A 91 -4.17 -4.63 -0.11
C PRO A 91 -4.94 -5.95 0.05
N TYR A 92 -6.13 -6.05 -0.52
CA TYR A 92 -7.03 -7.19 -0.52
C TYR A 92 -7.53 -7.62 0.87
N VAL A 93 -6.61 -7.79 1.84
CA VAL A 93 -6.94 -8.26 3.19
C VAL A 93 -7.78 -7.23 3.94
N GLY A 94 -7.44 -5.94 3.81
CA GLY A 94 -8.16 -4.86 4.47
C GLY A 94 -9.64 -4.83 4.09
N ALA A 95 -9.94 -4.91 2.79
CA ALA A 95 -11.30 -4.94 2.28
C ALA A 95 -12.10 -6.12 2.85
N VAL A 96 -11.52 -7.32 2.87
CA VAL A 96 -12.17 -8.53 3.41
C VAL A 96 -12.45 -8.38 4.91
N VAL A 97 -11.46 -7.95 5.68
CA VAL A 97 -11.56 -7.83 7.14
C VAL A 97 -12.61 -6.79 7.53
N VAL A 98 -12.64 -5.63 6.87
CA VAL A 98 -13.57 -4.55 7.22
C VAL A 98 -15.00 -4.83 6.72
N THR A 99 -15.18 -5.70 5.73
CA THR A 99 -16.52 -6.14 5.29
C THR A 99 -17.28 -6.83 6.44
N VAL A 100 -16.58 -7.54 7.32
CA VAL A 100 -17.23 -8.23 8.46
C VAL A 100 -17.95 -7.24 9.38
N PRO A 101 -17.32 -6.20 9.97
CA PRO A 101 -18.05 -5.27 10.83
C PRO A 101 -19.13 -4.47 10.08
N VAL A 102 -18.93 -4.12 8.80
CA VAL A 102 -19.95 -3.46 8.00
C VAL A 102 -21.18 -4.35 7.85
N ALA A 103 -20.99 -5.61 7.44
CA ALA A 103 -22.07 -6.57 7.29
C ALA A 103 -22.78 -6.87 8.61
N LEU A 104 -22.05 -7.04 9.71
CA LEU A 104 -22.64 -7.32 11.01
C LEU A 104 -23.51 -6.16 11.51
N ILE A 105 -23.03 -4.92 11.44
CA ILE A 105 -23.81 -3.77 11.89
C ILE A 105 -25.07 -3.58 11.03
N ALA A 106 -24.93 -3.72 9.71
CA ALA A 106 -26.08 -3.65 8.81
C ALA A 106 -27.12 -4.77 9.09
N LEU A 107 -26.62 -6.00 9.32
CA LEU A 107 -27.48 -7.14 9.64
C LEU A 107 -28.17 -6.98 11.00
N PHE A 108 -27.50 -6.48 12.02
CA PHE A 108 -28.10 -6.20 13.33
C PHE A 108 -29.11 -5.04 13.27
N GLN A 109 -28.90 -4.07 12.37
CA GLN A 109 -29.80 -2.92 12.23
C GLN A 109 -31.11 -3.28 11.49
N TRP A 110 -31.02 -4.03 10.40
CA TRP A 110 -32.14 -4.28 9.50
C TRP A 110 -32.54 -5.74 9.33
N GLY A 111 -31.77 -6.70 9.90
CA GLY A 111 -31.96 -8.12 9.63
C GLY A 111 -31.68 -8.46 8.16
N TRP A 112 -32.21 -9.59 7.71
CA TRP A 112 -32.22 -10.00 6.29
C TRP A 112 -33.34 -9.25 5.53
N SER A 113 -33.08 -8.01 5.18
CA SER A 113 -34.03 -7.13 4.49
C SER A 113 -33.45 -6.60 3.17
N ASP A 114 -34.31 -6.01 2.34
CA ASP A 114 -33.88 -5.35 1.10
C ASP A 114 -32.88 -4.22 1.38
N GLN A 115 -33.00 -3.53 2.50
CA GLN A 115 -32.09 -2.48 2.92
C GLN A 115 -30.67 -3.02 3.16
N PHE A 116 -30.57 -4.17 3.83
CA PHE A 116 -29.27 -4.86 4.02
C PHE A 116 -28.64 -5.21 2.68
N ILE A 117 -29.43 -5.85 1.79
CA ILE A 117 -28.93 -6.27 0.46
C ILE A 117 -28.49 -5.06 -0.35
N TYR A 118 -29.28 -3.98 -0.33
CA TYR A 118 -28.97 -2.77 -1.04
C TYR A 118 -27.69 -2.09 -0.52
N LEU A 119 -27.51 -2.01 0.81
CA LEU A 119 -26.27 -1.49 1.40
C LEU A 119 -25.06 -2.34 0.99
N MET A 120 -25.16 -3.66 1.07
CA MET A 120 -24.06 -4.54 0.70
C MET A 120 -23.72 -4.46 -0.79
N ALA A 121 -24.71 -4.26 -1.65
CA ALA A 121 -24.50 -4.03 -3.08
C ALA A 121 -23.76 -2.71 -3.35
N VAL A 122 -24.20 -1.62 -2.74
CA VAL A 122 -23.56 -0.31 -2.87
C VAL A 122 -22.13 -0.35 -2.33
N TYR A 123 -21.92 -0.97 -1.17
CA TYR A 123 -20.60 -1.17 -0.59
C TYR A 123 -19.69 -2.03 -1.50
N GLY A 124 -20.24 -3.12 -2.07
CA GLY A 124 -19.52 -3.96 -3.03
C GLY A 124 -19.11 -3.21 -4.30
N ILE A 125 -19.96 -2.32 -4.81
CA ILE A 125 -19.64 -1.44 -5.93
C ILE A 125 -18.48 -0.50 -5.56
N ILE A 126 -18.53 0.13 -4.38
CA ILE A 126 -17.46 1.02 -3.91
C ILE A 126 -16.13 0.26 -3.83
N GLN A 127 -16.11 -0.92 -3.23
CA GLN A 127 -14.91 -1.75 -3.13
C GLN A 127 -14.38 -2.21 -4.51
N THR A 128 -15.29 -2.52 -5.43
CA THR A 128 -14.92 -2.89 -6.80
C THR A 128 -14.32 -1.71 -7.56
N LEU A 129 -14.88 -0.52 -7.41
CA LEU A 129 -14.35 0.71 -8.01
C LEU A 129 -13.00 1.09 -7.40
N ASP A 130 -12.84 0.93 -6.08
CA ASP A 130 -11.56 1.16 -5.41
C ASP A 130 -10.47 0.27 -6.03
N GLY A 131 -10.65 -1.04 -6.02
CA GLY A 131 -9.65 -1.99 -6.50
C GLY A 131 -9.37 -1.94 -8.01
N ASN A 132 -10.37 -1.64 -8.85
CA ASN A 132 -10.23 -1.72 -10.32
C ASN A 132 -10.07 -0.37 -11.02
N VAL A 133 -10.43 0.74 -10.36
CA VAL A 133 -10.35 2.07 -10.95
C VAL A 133 -9.42 2.97 -10.14
N LEU A 134 -9.68 3.13 -8.84
CA LEU A 134 -8.95 4.08 -8.01
C LEU A 134 -7.48 3.64 -7.82
N VAL A 135 -7.25 2.39 -7.46
CA VAL A 135 -5.89 1.85 -7.29
C VAL A 135 -5.07 1.96 -8.59
N PRO A 136 -5.53 1.52 -9.78
CA PRO A 136 -4.79 1.73 -11.02
C PRO A 136 -4.53 3.20 -11.35
N LEU A 137 -5.49 4.10 -11.10
CA LEU A 137 -5.31 5.53 -11.34
C LEU A 137 -4.24 6.16 -10.44
N LEU A 138 -4.25 5.82 -9.15
CA LEU A 138 -3.32 6.40 -8.18
C LEU A 138 -1.90 5.82 -8.29
N PHE A 139 -1.79 4.56 -8.69
CA PHE A 139 -0.52 3.83 -8.68
C PHE A 139 -0.01 3.42 -10.07
N SER A 140 -0.61 3.90 -11.16
CA SER A 140 -0.24 3.54 -12.55
C SER A 140 1.23 3.78 -12.89
N GLY A 141 1.87 4.76 -12.26
CA GLY A 141 3.30 5.04 -12.42
C GLY A 141 4.23 4.25 -11.50
N ALA A 142 3.69 3.57 -10.48
CA ALA A 142 4.48 2.91 -9.44
C ALA A 142 4.38 1.37 -9.46
N VAL A 143 3.35 0.79 -10.11
CA VAL A 143 3.04 -0.64 -9.95
C VAL A 143 2.90 -1.34 -11.30
N ASN A 144 4.01 -1.54 -12.01
CA ASN A 144 4.09 -2.52 -13.11
C ASN A 144 4.36 -3.92 -12.54
N LEU A 145 3.56 -4.35 -11.55
CA LEU A 145 3.65 -5.67 -10.95
C LEU A 145 2.37 -6.46 -11.24
N HIS A 146 2.54 -7.73 -11.56
CA HIS A 146 1.41 -8.65 -11.68
C HIS A 146 0.73 -8.82 -10.31
N PRO A 147 -0.62 -8.91 -10.23
CA PRO A 147 -1.34 -9.10 -8.95
C PRO A 147 -0.79 -10.23 -8.09
N VAL A 148 -0.40 -11.35 -8.69
CA VAL A 148 0.23 -12.47 -7.99
C VAL A 148 1.53 -12.04 -7.29
N ALA A 149 2.35 -11.21 -7.92
CA ALA A 149 3.57 -10.71 -7.32
C ALA A 149 3.28 -9.81 -6.09
N ILE A 150 2.20 -9.04 -6.13
CA ILE A 150 1.75 -8.23 -5.00
C ILE A 150 1.32 -9.13 -3.84
N ILE A 151 0.52 -10.17 -4.11
CA ILE A 151 0.08 -11.13 -3.08
C ILE A 151 1.29 -11.84 -2.47
N CYS A 152 2.22 -12.33 -3.29
CA CYS A 152 3.46 -12.95 -2.81
C CYS A 152 4.29 -11.98 -1.95
N ALA A 153 4.40 -10.72 -2.35
CA ALA A 153 5.10 -9.70 -1.57
C ALA A 153 4.42 -9.44 -0.23
N VAL A 154 3.09 -9.33 -0.20
CA VAL A 154 2.31 -9.17 1.04
C VAL A 154 2.54 -10.34 1.98
N LEU A 155 2.50 -11.58 1.48
CA LEU A 155 2.76 -12.78 2.29
C LEU A 155 4.20 -12.83 2.80
N LEU A 156 5.18 -12.58 1.92
CA LEU A 156 6.60 -12.65 2.26
C LEU A 156 6.97 -11.57 3.27
N PHE A 157 6.72 -10.30 2.94
CA PHE A 157 7.12 -9.18 3.78
C PHE A 157 6.23 -9.05 5.02
N GLY A 158 4.95 -9.41 4.92
CA GLY A 158 4.05 -9.51 6.05
C GLY A 158 4.48 -10.57 7.04
N GLY A 159 4.93 -11.73 6.58
CA GLY A 159 5.50 -12.78 7.43
C GLY A 159 6.80 -12.38 8.12
N LEU A 160 7.66 -11.56 7.46
CA LEU A 160 8.93 -11.12 8.00
C LEU A 160 8.81 -9.93 8.97
N TRP A 161 7.98 -8.93 8.64
CA TRP A 161 7.91 -7.66 9.37
C TRP A 161 6.49 -7.29 9.84
N GLY A 162 5.53 -8.22 9.77
CA GLY A 162 4.16 -8.01 10.21
C GLY A 162 3.47 -6.88 9.47
N PHE A 163 2.73 -6.03 10.18
CA PHE A 163 1.96 -4.92 9.62
C PHE A 163 2.78 -4.00 8.70
N TRP A 164 3.99 -3.61 9.13
CA TRP A 164 4.87 -2.75 8.33
C TRP A 164 5.36 -3.42 7.06
N GLY A 165 5.58 -4.74 7.10
CA GLY A 165 5.91 -5.53 5.91
C GLY A 165 4.77 -5.53 4.89
N ILE A 166 3.53 -5.66 5.35
CA ILE A 166 2.33 -5.60 4.50
C ILE A 166 2.18 -4.19 3.91
N PHE A 167 2.29 -3.15 4.74
CA PHE A 167 2.18 -1.75 4.31
C PHE A 167 3.20 -1.41 3.21
N PHE A 168 4.45 -1.81 3.38
CA PHE A 168 5.51 -1.54 2.41
C PHE A 168 5.71 -2.66 1.37
N ALA A 169 4.84 -3.66 1.30
CA ALA A 169 4.99 -4.81 0.40
C ALA A 169 5.15 -4.38 -1.07
N ILE A 170 4.34 -3.42 -1.54
CA ILE A 170 4.38 -2.92 -2.92
C ILE A 170 5.70 -2.18 -3.21
N PRO A 171 6.14 -1.17 -2.42
CA PRO A 171 7.44 -0.54 -2.59
C PRO A 171 8.62 -1.52 -2.54
N LEU A 172 8.57 -2.52 -1.64
CA LEU A 172 9.62 -3.53 -1.54
C LEU A 172 9.66 -4.46 -2.74
N ALA A 173 8.50 -4.86 -3.25
CA ALA A 173 8.42 -5.67 -4.47
C ALA A 173 8.91 -4.89 -5.71
N THR A 174 8.61 -3.60 -5.80
CA THR A 174 9.13 -2.74 -6.89
C THR A 174 10.63 -2.52 -6.78
N LEU A 175 11.17 -2.40 -5.56
CA LEU A 175 12.62 -2.39 -5.34
C LEU A 175 13.26 -3.68 -5.83
N PHE A 176 12.73 -4.83 -5.41
CA PHE A 176 13.24 -6.13 -5.82
C PHE A 176 13.24 -6.27 -7.35
N LYS A 177 12.16 -5.86 -8.00
CA LYS A 177 12.07 -5.80 -9.46
C LYS A 177 13.12 -4.86 -10.06
N ALA A 178 13.28 -3.65 -9.52
CA ALA A 178 14.25 -2.69 -10.02
C ALA A 178 15.69 -3.21 -9.91
N VAL A 179 16.02 -3.93 -8.83
CA VAL A 179 17.31 -4.60 -8.68
C VAL A 179 17.48 -5.72 -9.71
N LEU A 180 16.46 -6.55 -9.94
CA LEU A 180 16.48 -7.61 -10.96
C LEU A 180 16.61 -7.05 -12.37
N ASP A 181 15.92 -5.96 -12.68
CA ASP A 181 15.98 -5.32 -14.00
C ASP A 181 17.34 -4.61 -14.23
N ALA A 182 17.98 -4.14 -13.15
CA ALA A 182 19.32 -3.55 -13.20
C ALA A 182 20.45 -4.60 -13.19
N TRP A 183 20.13 -5.88 -12.93
CA TRP A 183 21.12 -6.93 -12.90
C TRP A 183 21.68 -7.17 -14.31
N PRO A 184 23.02 -7.19 -14.49
CA PRO A 184 23.61 -7.39 -15.80
C PRO A 184 23.22 -8.77 -16.34
N ARG A 185 22.30 -8.80 -17.27
CA ARG A 185 22.00 -10.00 -18.06
C ARG A 185 23.14 -10.16 -19.08
N LYS A 186 23.72 -11.34 -19.16
CA LYS A 186 24.56 -11.69 -20.30
C LYS A 186 23.64 -11.63 -21.53
N ASP A 187 23.86 -10.68 -22.42
CA ASP A 187 23.17 -10.68 -23.71
C ASP A 187 23.35 -12.07 -24.32
N PRO A 188 22.28 -12.73 -24.81
CA PRO A 188 22.48 -13.94 -25.58
C PRO A 188 23.36 -13.54 -26.78
N VAL A 189 24.54 -14.16 -26.89
CA VAL A 189 25.43 -13.99 -28.03
C VAL A 189 24.61 -14.32 -29.26
N VAL A 190 24.16 -13.29 -29.97
CA VAL A 190 23.58 -13.46 -31.31
C VAL A 190 24.72 -13.95 -32.16
N ALA A 191 24.79 -15.28 -32.34
CA ALA A 191 25.72 -15.86 -33.30
C ALA A 191 25.46 -15.21 -34.68
N PRO A 192 26.47 -14.62 -35.32
CA PRO A 192 26.29 -14.10 -36.63
C PRO A 192 25.89 -15.28 -37.55
N LEU A 193 24.70 -15.15 -38.16
CA LEU A 193 24.30 -16.06 -39.23
C LEU A 193 25.29 -15.87 -40.38
N LEU A 194 26.18 -16.84 -40.56
CA LEU A 194 27.01 -17.01 -41.76
C LEU A 194 26.14 -17.45 -42.92
#